data_eea77c8e2393def07af46125ec1ef56a
#
_entry.id   eea77c8e2393def07af46125ec1ef56a
#
_cell.length_a   1.000
_cell.length_b   1.000
_cell.length_c   1.000
_cell.angle_alpha   90.00
_cell.angle_beta   90.00
_cell.angle_gamma   90.00
#
_symmetry.space_group_name_H-M   'P 1'
#
loop_
_entity.id
_entity.type
_entity.pdbx_description
1 polymer ?
#
loop_
_entity_poly.entity_id
_entity_poly.type
_entity_poly.pdbx_seq_one_letter_code
_entity_poly.pdbx_strand_id
1 'polypeptide(L)'
;MLTTLRIKNLALVPDLTLELQPGCNVITGETGAGKSIIIGALNLVLGERADRSLIRTGSDSCSVEAVFDVSRLAAAQVPRSRRRQSAQTSMAESQRGLTSAATALENDSRSRLEVFLEENGLELCEANQLVLKRTFTAGGTNRQFVNGSATTLNVLAAIGEWLVDMHGPHDHQSLLHPAKQLAILDAFGNLEMERAAFGGLVQRRAVLESEKSALVVDEKTYAQQLDLLRFQVSEISSARLQPGEDEGVEEKFQRASNAAKLVQLSQAALDALDGNDPSLLTQAGAVGRTLQELRRVDAGADALVELHGQAASALRELQSELSRYAEKVDVDPAQLQQLEERLDLLHSLKRKYGATLAEVIAFGDDAKRRLESLEQRDGELARLNGELQKLDAELLHQGRDLSARRRKVIPQLAKAVGKQLDDLGFKQSKFDVGITTLRWGEAPDEPSSLQFAVPKPARGDARPTSSTGFDEIEFQFAPNPGEPAKPLRAIASSGEMARVMLALKTVLAVEDEIPVLIFDEVDANIGGETANAVGEKMKQIAARRQVLCITHLPQVAAPADAHYVVTKQVIDGRTISEIRLLDKKERVTELARMLGGQSDAARKHAEALLNG
;
A
#
# COMPACT_ATOMS: atom_id res chain seq x y z
N MET A 1 -6.27 -22.59 21.24
CA MET A 1 -7.35 -23.00 22.18
C MET A 1 -7.32 -22.10 23.39
N LEU A 2 -8.46 -21.73 23.95
CA LEU A 2 -8.54 -21.01 25.23
C LEU A 2 -8.30 -22.02 26.36
N THR A 3 -7.21 -21.87 27.10
CA THR A 3 -6.84 -22.78 28.19
C THR A 3 -7.32 -22.27 29.54
N THR A 4 -7.20 -20.97 29.79
CA THR A 4 -7.54 -20.39 31.08
C THR A 4 -8.23 -19.04 30.91
N LEU A 5 -9.30 -18.82 31.64
CA LEU A 5 -9.99 -17.53 31.74
C LEU A 5 -10.02 -17.12 33.23
N ARG A 6 -9.38 -15.98 33.55
CA ARG A 6 -9.38 -15.40 34.90
C ARG A 6 -10.22 -14.13 34.91
N ILE A 7 -11.11 -14.06 35.87
CA ILE A 7 -12.03 -12.93 36.02
C ILE A 7 -11.94 -12.43 37.45
N LYS A 8 -11.66 -11.13 37.64
CA LYS A 8 -11.66 -10.49 38.96
C LYS A 8 -12.58 -9.30 38.98
N ASN A 9 -13.45 -9.24 39.98
CA ASN A 9 -14.36 -8.14 40.26
C ASN A 9 -15.28 -7.75 39.08
N LEU A 10 -15.79 -8.74 38.34
CA LEU A 10 -16.74 -8.53 37.25
C LEU A 10 -18.15 -8.94 37.69
N ALA A 11 -19.05 -8.01 37.77
CA ALA A 11 -20.47 -8.22 38.17
C ALA A 11 -20.60 -9.07 39.45
N LEU A 12 -21.16 -10.28 39.35
CA LEU A 12 -21.35 -11.18 40.51
C LEU A 12 -20.11 -12.05 40.81
N VAL A 13 -19.05 -11.94 40.02
CA VAL A 13 -17.82 -12.75 40.17
C VAL A 13 -16.73 -11.95 40.89
N PRO A 14 -16.37 -12.28 42.13
CA PRO A 14 -15.26 -11.63 42.83
C PRO A 14 -13.90 -12.06 42.35
N ASP A 15 -13.67 -13.36 42.23
CA ASP A 15 -12.46 -14.00 41.67
C ASP A 15 -12.83 -15.38 41.14
N LEU A 16 -12.49 -15.63 39.88
CA LEU A 16 -12.76 -16.90 39.19
C LEU A 16 -11.58 -17.24 38.30
N THR A 17 -11.13 -18.47 38.39
CA THR A 17 -10.23 -19.06 37.39
C THR A 17 -10.94 -20.26 36.77
N LEU A 18 -11.22 -20.20 35.48
CA LEU A 18 -11.85 -21.25 34.70
C LEU A 18 -10.80 -21.90 33.80
N GLU A 19 -10.51 -23.17 34.04
CA GLU A 19 -9.66 -23.98 33.17
C GLU A 19 -10.53 -24.74 32.18
N LEU A 20 -10.35 -24.50 30.89
CA LEU A 20 -11.13 -25.09 29.82
C LEU A 20 -10.39 -26.29 29.19
N GLN A 21 -11.17 -27.30 28.80
CA GLN A 21 -10.62 -28.50 28.17
C GLN A 21 -10.66 -28.42 26.65
N PRO A 22 -9.80 -29.17 25.93
CA PRO A 22 -9.98 -29.38 24.50
C PRO A 22 -11.35 -30.01 24.19
N GLY A 23 -11.89 -29.77 23.00
CA GLY A 23 -13.17 -30.34 22.58
C GLY A 23 -14.36 -29.48 22.97
N CYS A 24 -15.49 -30.09 23.28
CA CYS A 24 -16.76 -29.43 23.58
C CYS A 24 -16.89 -29.15 25.09
N ASN A 25 -16.91 -27.88 25.46
CA ASN A 25 -17.12 -27.40 26.83
C ASN A 25 -18.52 -26.82 26.94
N VAL A 26 -19.30 -27.32 27.86
CA VAL A 26 -20.68 -26.87 28.11
C VAL A 26 -20.77 -26.21 29.48
N ILE A 27 -21.47 -25.07 29.54
CA ILE A 27 -21.77 -24.36 30.76
C ILE A 27 -23.29 -24.34 31.00
N THR A 28 -23.72 -24.94 32.11
CA THR A 28 -25.12 -24.95 32.56
C THR A 28 -25.28 -24.17 33.86
N GLY A 29 -26.48 -24.09 34.37
CA GLY A 29 -26.83 -23.41 35.63
C GLY A 29 -28.14 -22.67 35.54
N GLU A 30 -28.62 -22.14 36.65
CA GLU A 30 -29.88 -21.39 36.72
C GLU A 30 -29.86 -20.10 35.92
N THR A 31 -31.02 -19.65 35.45
CA THR A 31 -31.19 -18.37 34.78
C THR A 31 -30.73 -17.22 35.72
N GLY A 32 -29.94 -16.30 35.19
CA GLY A 32 -29.37 -15.20 35.97
C GLY A 32 -28.23 -15.60 36.92
N ALA A 33 -27.75 -16.86 36.88
CA ALA A 33 -26.63 -17.29 37.72
C ALA A 33 -25.25 -16.76 37.29
N GLY A 34 -25.18 -16.01 36.20
CA GLY A 34 -23.92 -15.42 35.75
C GLY A 34 -23.27 -16.11 34.54
N LYS A 35 -24.01 -16.98 33.84
CA LYS A 35 -23.53 -17.59 32.58
C LYS A 35 -23.09 -16.54 31.55
N SER A 36 -23.90 -15.50 31.35
CA SER A 36 -23.57 -14.39 30.45
C SER A 36 -22.38 -13.53 30.91
N ILE A 37 -21.95 -13.66 32.19
CA ILE A 37 -20.75 -12.97 32.68
C ILE A 37 -19.48 -13.53 32.03
N ILE A 38 -19.48 -14.82 31.71
CA ILE A 38 -18.35 -15.47 31.02
C ILE A 38 -18.21 -14.92 29.61
N ILE A 39 -19.33 -14.83 28.88
CA ILE A 39 -19.37 -14.23 27.54
C ILE A 39 -18.92 -12.76 27.61
N GLY A 40 -19.46 -11.99 28.54
CA GLY A 40 -19.07 -10.60 28.74
C GLY A 40 -17.58 -10.43 29.11
N ALA A 41 -17.02 -11.35 29.89
CA ALA A 41 -15.60 -11.35 30.20
C ALA A 41 -14.74 -11.65 28.96
N LEU A 42 -15.14 -12.62 28.14
CA LEU A 42 -14.47 -12.94 26.88
C LEU A 42 -14.56 -11.77 25.90
N ASN A 43 -15.72 -11.17 25.72
CA ASN A 43 -15.91 -9.98 24.89
C ASN A 43 -14.99 -8.83 25.33
N LEU A 44 -14.90 -8.59 26.63
CA LEU A 44 -14.03 -7.56 27.17
C LEU A 44 -12.56 -7.80 26.85
N VAL A 45 -12.06 -9.01 27.03
CA VAL A 45 -10.65 -9.33 26.78
C VAL A 45 -10.33 -9.44 25.29
N LEU A 46 -11.34 -9.64 24.45
CA LEU A 46 -11.22 -9.68 22.99
C LEU A 46 -11.42 -8.31 22.33
N GLY A 47 -11.59 -7.23 23.12
CA GLY A 47 -11.54 -5.88 22.57
C GLY A 47 -12.89 -5.14 22.52
N GLU A 48 -13.98 -5.68 23.06
CA GLU A 48 -15.25 -4.98 23.14
C GLU A 48 -15.19 -3.76 24.08
N ARG A 49 -16.09 -2.81 23.92
CA ARG A 49 -16.14 -1.62 24.78
C ARG A 49 -16.49 -1.99 26.22
N ALA A 50 -15.70 -1.52 27.18
CA ALA A 50 -15.95 -1.75 28.60
C ALA A 50 -17.00 -0.75 29.12
N ASP A 51 -18.03 -1.27 29.83
CA ASP A 51 -18.95 -0.47 30.61
C ASP A 51 -18.56 -0.54 32.10
N ARG A 52 -18.51 0.61 32.78
CA ARG A 52 -18.18 0.70 34.19
C ARG A 52 -19.22 0.01 35.10
N SER A 53 -20.44 -0.14 34.61
CA SER A 53 -21.50 -0.87 35.32
C SER A 53 -21.17 -2.36 35.54
N LEU A 54 -20.22 -2.90 34.77
CA LEU A 54 -19.73 -4.27 34.89
C LEU A 54 -18.77 -4.47 36.08
N ILE A 55 -18.22 -3.40 36.64
CA ILE A 55 -17.37 -3.49 37.85
C ILE A 55 -18.23 -3.91 39.04
N ARG A 56 -17.79 -4.93 39.78
CA ARG A 56 -18.44 -5.43 40.97
C ARG A 56 -18.67 -4.28 41.99
N THR A 57 -19.88 -4.14 42.49
CA THR A 57 -20.23 -3.13 43.51
C THR A 57 -19.31 -3.25 44.72
N GLY A 58 -18.61 -2.15 45.05
CA GLY A 58 -17.66 -2.06 46.16
C GLY A 58 -16.22 -2.43 45.79
N SER A 59 -15.94 -2.60 44.48
CA SER A 59 -14.58 -2.78 43.95
C SER A 59 -14.19 -1.58 43.11
N ASP A 60 -12.91 -1.18 43.18
CA ASP A 60 -12.36 -0.04 42.42
C ASP A 60 -11.91 -0.40 41.01
N SER A 61 -11.71 -1.69 40.74
CA SER A 61 -11.22 -2.18 39.45
C SER A 61 -11.74 -3.56 39.11
N CYS A 62 -11.79 -3.85 37.82
CA CYS A 62 -12.07 -5.15 37.25
C CYS A 62 -10.90 -5.58 36.37
N SER A 63 -10.61 -6.88 36.32
CA SER A 63 -9.59 -7.46 35.46
C SER A 63 -10.07 -8.76 34.85
N VAL A 64 -9.84 -8.91 33.54
CA VAL A 64 -10.06 -10.14 32.80
C VAL A 64 -8.75 -10.52 32.10
N GLU A 65 -8.38 -11.80 32.20
CA GLU A 65 -7.19 -12.38 31.59
C GLU A 65 -7.55 -13.70 30.91
N ALA A 66 -7.16 -13.85 29.65
CA ALA A 66 -7.36 -15.08 28.88
C ALA A 66 -6.03 -15.60 28.34
N VAL A 67 -5.78 -16.88 28.52
CA VAL A 67 -4.58 -17.58 28.04
C VAL A 67 -5.00 -18.51 26.91
N PHE A 68 -4.35 -18.35 25.75
CA PHE A 68 -4.60 -19.15 24.56
C PHE A 68 -3.35 -20.00 24.22
N ASP A 69 -3.55 -21.28 23.96
CA ASP A 69 -2.59 -22.10 23.25
C ASP A 69 -2.75 -21.87 21.74
N VAL A 70 -1.71 -21.29 21.14
CA VAL A 70 -1.66 -20.92 19.71
C VAL A 70 -0.82 -21.89 18.87
N SER A 71 -0.41 -23.03 19.40
CA SER A 71 0.41 -24.05 18.73
C SER A 71 -0.15 -24.47 17.35
N ARG A 72 -1.46 -24.52 17.20
CA ARG A 72 -2.13 -24.85 15.94
C ARG A 72 -2.11 -23.73 14.90
N LEU A 73 -2.12 -22.48 15.34
CA LEU A 73 -2.02 -21.30 14.45
C LEU A 73 -0.60 -21.19 13.88
N ALA A 74 0.42 -21.55 14.66
CA ALA A 74 1.80 -21.59 14.19
C ALA A 74 2.06 -22.72 13.16
N ALA A 75 1.33 -23.83 13.25
CA ALA A 75 1.53 -25.01 12.38
C ALA A 75 0.78 -24.93 11.02
N ALA A 76 -0.22 -24.05 10.87
CA ALA A 76 -1.15 -24.04 9.74
C ALA A 76 -0.62 -23.36 8.45
N GLN A 77 0.57 -22.75 8.44
CA GLN A 77 1.01 -21.84 7.39
C GLN A 77 2.06 -22.34 6.40
N VAL A 78 2.23 -23.63 6.19
CA VAL A 78 3.02 -24.11 5.02
C VAL A 78 2.14 -24.90 4.09
N PRO A 79 1.72 -24.33 2.92
CA PRO A 79 1.00 -25.10 1.90
C PRO A 79 1.85 -26.30 1.48
N ARG A 80 1.31 -27.50 1.58
CA ARG A 80 1.98 -28.76 1.22
C ARG A 80 2.57 -28.80 -0.20
N SER A 81 2.15 -27.92 -1.09
CA SER A 81 2.66 -27.80 -2.46
C SER A 81 4.07 -27.20 -2.55
N ARG A 82 4.49 -26.29 -1.66
CA ARG A 82 5.84 -25.71 -1.66
C ARG A 82 6.94 -26.70 -1.19
N ARG A 83 6.61 -27.67 -0.35
CA ARG A 83 7.57 -28.69 0.10
C ARG A 83 8.07 -29.62 -1.01
N ARG A 84 7.35 -29.78 -2.11
CA ARG A 84 7.81 -30.61 -3.26
C ARG A 84 8.61 -29.81 -4.29
N GLN A 85 8.39 -28.51 -4.44
CA GLN A 85 9.15 -27.69 -5.38
C GLN A 85 10.50 -27.23 -4.82
N SER A 86 10.62 -26.92 -3.52
CA SER A 86 11.90 -26.52 -2.91
C SER A 86 12.93 -27.66 -2.87
N ALA A 87 12.49 -28.91 -2.84
CA ALA A 87 13.39 -30.08 -2.90
C ALA A 87 13.96 -30.35 -4.30
N GLN A 88 13.32 -29.87 -5.36
CA GLN A 88 13.79 -30.02 -6.75
C GLN A 88 14.62 -28.83 -7.25
N THR A 89 14.42 -27.62 -6.72
CA THR A 89 15.17 -26.42 -7.13
C THR A 89 16.50 -26.27 -6.36
N SER A 90 16.63 -26.87 -5.19
CA SER A 90 17.83 -26.80 -4.34
C SER A 90 19.04 -27.58 -4.89
N MET A 91 18.89 -28.36 -5.95
CA MET A 91 20.00 -29.08 -6.61
C MET A 91 20.63 -28.35 -7.80
N ALA A 92 20.07 -27.21 -8.24
CA ALA A 92 20.53 -26.52 -9.46
C ALA A 92 21.22 -25.15 -9.25
N GLU A 93 21.18 -24.56 -8.04
CA GLU A 93 21.72 -23.21 -7.76
C GLU A 93 22.59 -23.15 -6.50
N SER A 94 23.60 -23.99 -6.45
CA SER A 94 24.69 -23.83 -5.47
C SER A 94 25.84 -23.12 -6.16
N GLN A 95 25.88 -21.79 -6.07
CA GLN A 95 27.06 -20.89 -6.07
C GLN A 95 26.75 -19.51 -6.63
N ARG A 96 26.15 -18.64 -5.82
CA ARG A 96 26.37 -17.17 -5.81
C ARG A 96 25.38 -16.48 -4.85
N GLY A 97 25.89 -15.85 -3.79
CA GLY A 97 25.14 -14.85 -2.99
C GLY A 97 24.70 -15.28 -1.59
N LEU A 98 25.63 -15.42 -0.64
CA LEU A 98 25.41 -15.93 0.71
C LEU A 98 24.96 -14.91 1.77
N THR A 99 24.44 -13.74 1.41
CA THR A 99 24.02 -12.75 2.43
C THR A 99 22.57 -12.25 2.32
N SER A 100 21.91 -12.40 1.16
CA SER A 100 20.50 -11.97 1.00
C SER A 100 19.50 -13.14 1.15
N ALA A 101 19.94 -14.38 0.99
CA ALA A 101 19.08 -15.57 1.07
C ALA A 101 18.79 -16.01 2.51
N ALA A 102 19.67 -15.71 3.47
CA ALA A 102 19.47 -16.08 4.88
C ALA A 102 18.32 -15.30 5.51
N THR A 103 18.21 -14.00 5.24
CA THR A 103 17.13 -13.14 5.77
C THR A 103 15.76 -13.44 5.13
N ALA A 104 15.73 -13.90 3.87
CA ALA A 104 14.50 -14.31 3.20
C ALA A 104 14.01 -15.71 3.61
N LEU A 105 14.91 -16.60 4.03
CA LEU A 105 14.57 -17.95 4.50
C LEU A 105 14.09 -17.96 5.95
N GLU A 106 14.54 -17.03 6.80
CA GLU A 106 14.05 -16.86 8.16
C GLU A 106 12.63 -16.28 8.20
N ASN A 107 12.23 -15.44 7.24
CA ASN A 107 10.87 -14.89 7.16
C ASN A 107 9.80 -15.90 6.69
N ASP A 108 10.17 -17.00 6.04
CA ASP A 108 9.21 -17.99 5.48
C ASP A 108 8.73 -19.03 6.51
N SER A 109 9.24 -19.00 7.76
CA SER A 109 8.85 -19.92 8.85
C SER A 109 8.01 -19.27 9.96
N ARG A 110 7.81 -17.95 9.95
CA ARG A 110 7.09 -17.23 11.00
C ARG A 110 5.57 -17.29 10.78
N SER A 111 4.83 -17.46 11.87
CA SER A 111 3.38 -17.43 11.83
C SER A 111 2.86 -16.00 11.57
N ARG A 112 1.69 -15.89 10.95
CA ARG A 112 1.02 -14.58 10.75
C ARG A 112 0.82 -13.81 12.05
N LEU A 113 0.62 -14.52 13.16
CA LEU A 113 0.49 -13.94 14.49
C LEU A 113 1.81 -13.34 14.97
N GLU A 114 2.94 -14.03 14.79
CA GLU A 114 4.26 -13.53 15.21
C GLU A 114 4.64 -12.26 14.45
N VAL A 115 4.42 -12.23 13.14
CA VAL A 115 4.65 -11.02 12.31
C VAL A 115 3.81 -9.85 12.83
N PHE A 116 2.53 -10.09 13.12
CA PHE A 116 1.64 -9.04 13.63
C PHE A 116 2.08 -8.53 15.03
N LEU A 117 2.53 -9.41 15.91
CA LEU A 117 3.04 -9.03 17.24
C LEU A 117 4.28 -8.15 17.10
N GLU A 118 5.25 -8.53 16.25
CA GLU A 118 6.47 -7.75 16.00
C GLU A 118 6.16 -6.37 15.38
N GLU A 119 5.29 -6.31 14.36
CA GLU A 119 4.89 -5.05 13.71
C GLU A 119 4.23 -4.06 14.67
N ASN A 120 3.56 -4.57 15.72
CA ASN A 120 2.93 -3.74 16.76
C ASN A 120 3.82 -3.56 18.01
N GLY A 121 5.08 -4.01 17.99
CA GLY A 121 6.02 -3.86 19.11
C GLY A 121 5.63 -4.65 20.36
N LEU A 122 4.96 -5.80 20.19
CA LEU A 122 4.49 -6.68 21.26
C LEU A 122 5.44 -7.85 21.46
N GLU A 123 5.52 -8.35 22.70
CA GLU A 123 6.30 -9.56 23.01
C GLU A 123 5.72 -10.79 22.30
N LEU A 124 6.60 -11.65 21.82
CA LEU A 124 6.23 -12.90 21.16
C LEU A 124 5.65 -13.91 22.16
N CYS A 125 5.00 -14.95 21.64
CA CYS A 125 4.40 -16.00 22.45
C CYS A 125 5.48 -16.91 23.08
N GLU A 126 5.52 -17.01 24.39
CA GLU A 126 6.35 -18.00 25.09
C GLU A 126 5.64 -19.35 25.16
N ALA A 127 6.35 -20.44 24.83
CA ALA A 127 5.81 -21.80 24.83
C ALA A 127 4.45 -21.96 24.10
N ASN A 128 4.25 -21.22 23.00
CA ASN A 128 3.00 -21.15 22.26
C ASN A 128 1.80 -20.62 23.07
N GLN A 129 2.03 -19.91 24.15
CA GLN A 129 0.98 -19.27 24.93
C GLN A 129 0.87 -17.79 24.59
N LEU A 130 -0.34 -17.35 24.28
CA LEU A 130 -0.70 -15.96 24.09
C LEU A 130 -1.59 -15.53 25.26
N VAL A 131 -1.15 -14.50 25.98
CA VAL A 131 -1.87 -13.96 27.14
C VAL A 131 -2.48 -12.62 26.78
N LEU A 132 -3.81 -12.55 26.80
CA LEU A 132 -4.56 -11.31 26.64
C LEU A 132 -5.06 -10.86 28.01
N LYS A 133 -4.86 -9.59 28.39
CA LYS A 133 -5.32 -9.05 29.66
C LYS A 133 -5.92 -7.67 29.48
N ARG A 134 -7.00 -7.44 30.19
CA ARG A 134 -7.64 -6.14 30.27
C ARG A 134 -7.96 -5.77 31.69
N THR A 135 -7.68 -4.53 32.06
CA THR A 135 -7.98 -3.98 33.37
C THR A 135 -8.65 -2.62 33.21
N PHE A 136 -9.75 -2.39 33.91
CA PHE A 136 -10.41 -1.09 33.93
C PHE A 136 -10.86 -0.73 35.35
N THR A 137 -10.88 0.56 35.63
CA THR A 137 -11.18 1.10 36.95
C THR A 137 -12.46 1.95 36.95
N ALA A 138 -13.08 2.09 38.10
CA ALA A 138 -14.22 3.00 38.30
C ALA A 138 -13.88 4.46 37.92
N GLY A 139 -12.60 4.87 38.12
CA GLY A 139 -12.08 6.17 37.69
C GLY A 139 -11.88 6.35 36.19
N GLY A 140 -12.15 5.32 35.37
CA GLY A 140 -12.12 5.39 33.89
C GLY A 140 -10.83 4.97 33.22
N THR A 141 -9.82 4.53 33.96
CA THR A 141 -8.60 3.97 33.38
C THR A 141 -8.93 2.63 32.74
N ASN A 142 -8.54 2.44 31.48
CA ASN A 142 -8.73 1.21 30.72
C ASN A 142 -7.39 0.83 30.07
N ARG A 143 -6.81 -0.29 30.47
CA ARG A 143 -5.49 -0.76 30.01
C ARG A 143 -5.62 -2.14 29.42
N GLN A 144 -5.00 -2.35 28.28
CA GLN A 144 -4.94 -3.59 27.54
C GLN A 144 -3.50 -4.07 27.46
N PHE A 145 -3.30 -5.38 27.55
CA PHE A 145 -1.98 -6.02 27.50
C PHE A 145 -2.05 -7.29 26.64
N VAL A 146 -1.00 -7.51 25.88
CA VAL A 146 -0.74 -8.74 25.14
C VAL A 146 0.66 -9.21 25.57
N ASN A 147 0.77 -10.43 26.08
CA ASN A 147 2.02 -11.01 26.63
C ASN A 147 2.75 -10.07 27.61
N GLY A 148 2.01 -9.27 28.38
CA GLY A 148 2.59 -8.28 29.31
C GLY A 148 2.83 -6.89 28.70
N SER A 149 2.94 -6.77 27.39
CA SER A 149 3.12 -5.49 26.69
C SER A 149 1.82 -4.70 26.61
N ALA A 150 1.86 -3.40 26.94
CA ALA A 150 0.71 -2.53 26.83
C ALA A 150 0.36 -2.29 25.33
N THR A 151 -0.94 -2.34 25.01
CA THR A 151 -1.41 -2.22 23.65
C THR A 151 -2.66 -1.36 23.51
N THR A 152 -3.13 -1.16 22.27
CA THR A 152 -4.39 -0.46 21.98
C THR A 152 -5.56 -1.43 21.91
N LEU A 153 -6.79 -0.89 22.07
CA LEU A 153 -8.01 -1.68 21.94
C LEU A 153 -8.16 -2.30 20.53
N ASN A 154 -7.75 -1.57 19.50
CA ASN A 154 -7.83 -2.03 18.10
C ASN A 154 -6.90 -3.23 17.84
N VAL A 155 -5.70 -3.20 18.38
CA VAL A 155 -4.75 -4.34 18.28
C VAL A 155 -5.29 -5.55 19.02
N LEU A 156 -5.85 -5.35 20.23
CA LEU A 156 -6.47 -6.43 21.00
C LEU A 156 -7.66 -7.04 20.25
N ALA A 157 -8.52 -6.22 19.65
CA ALA A 157 -9.67 -6.68 18.86
C ALA A 157 -9.22 -7.46 17.61
N ALA A 158 -8.19 -6.97 16.89
CA ALA A 158 -7.64 -7.67 15.71
C ALA A 158 -7.10 -9.06 16.06
N ILE A 159 -6.41 -9.21 17.19
CA ILE A 159 -5.96 -10.52 17.69
C ILE A 159 -7.18 -11.39 18.07
N GLY A 160 -8.18 -10.80 18.73
CA GLY A 160 -9.41 -11.48 19.12
C GLY A 160 -10.14 -12.14 17.95
N GLU A 161 -10.24 -11.46 16.81
CA GLU A 161 -10.87 -11.98 15.60
C GLU A 161 -10.20 -13.25 15.04
N TRP A 162 -8.92 -13.47 15.31
CA TRP A 162 -8.21 -14.69 14.89
C TRP A 162 -8.34 -15.86 15.86
N LEU A 163 -8.70 -15.56 17.11
CA LEU A 163 -8.71 -16.55 18.20
C LEU A 163 -10.11 -17.10 18.46
N VAL A 164 -11.13 -16.25 18.39
CA VAL A 164 -12.46 -16.59 18.88
C VAL A 164 -13.53 -16.07 17.92
N ASP A 165 -14.48 -16.94 17.56
CA ASP A 165 -15.70 -16.56 16.88
C ASP A 165 -16.89 -16.78 17.81
N MET A 166 -17.63 -15.73 18.11
CA MET A 166 -18.74 -15.75 19.05
C MET A 166 -20.09 -15.65 18.33
N HIS A 167 -21.03 -16.49 18.74
CA HIS A 167 -22.36 -16.59 18.14
C HIS A 167 -23.43 -16.43 19.23
N GLY A 168 -23.89 -15.21 19.43
CA GLY A 168 -24.86 -14.81 20.43
C GLY A 168 -25.60 -13.52 20.07
N PRO A 169 -26.47 -12.99 20.97
CA PRO A 169 -27.37 -11.88 20.65
C PRO A 169 -26.70 -10.53 20.37
N HIS A 170 -25.46 -10.34 20.83
CA HIS A 170 -24.76 -9.06 20.78
C HIS A 170 -23.30 -9.16 20.30
N ASP A 171 -22.94 -10.27 19.66
CA ASP A 171 -21.55 -10.61 19.44
C ASP A 171 -21.02 -10.30 18.04
N HIS A 172 -19.69 -10.18 17.92
CA HIS A 172 -18.94 -10.04 16.68
C HIS A 172 -19.06 -11.31 15.82
N GLN A 173 -20.05 -11.34 14.95
CA GLN A 173 -20.27 -12.45 14.04
C GLN A 173 -19.43 -12.25 12.79
N SER A 174 -18.28 -12.91 12.71
CA SER A 174 -17.35 -12.81 11.58
C SER A 174 -18.03 -13.11 10.24
N LEU A 175 -19.01 -14.06 10.24
CA LEU A 175 -19.75 -14.49 9.06
C LEU A 175 -20.76 -13.47 8.52
N LEU A 176 -21.03 -12.37 9.23
CA LEU A 176 -21.90 -11.29 8.72
C LEU A 176 -21.16 -10.34 7.78
N HIS A 177 -19.82 -10.39 7.74
CA HIS A 177 -19.02 -9.53 6.90
C HIS A 177 -18.86 -10.12 5.49
N PRO A 178 -19.23 -9.40 4.40
CA PRO A 178 -19.13 -9.90 3.03
C PRO A 178 -17.74 -10.40 2.64
N ALA A 179 -16.68 -9.75 3.12
CA ALA A 179 -15.30 -10.17 2.86
C ALA A 179 -14.99 -11.56 3.47
N LYS A 180 -15.51 -11.87 4.65
CA LYS A 180 -15.36 -13.19 5.28
C LYS A 180 -16.21 -14.23 4.54
N GLN A 181 -17.44 -13.89 4.13
CA GLN A 181 -18.30 -14.77 3.32
C GLN A 181 -17.64 -15.15 2.00
N LEU A 182 -16.97 -14.19 1.34
CA LEU A 182 -16.20 -14.44 0.12
C LEU A 182 -15.03 -15.41 0.39
N ALA A 183 -14.28 -15.18 1.47
CA ALA A 183 -13.18 -16.06 1.84
C ALA A 183 -13.64 -17.49 2.10
N ILE A 184 -14.80 -17.65 2.72
CA ILE A 184 -15.44 -18.94 2.99
C ILE A 184 -15.86 -19.65 1.70
N LEU A 185 -16.50 -18.94 0.76
CA LEU A 185 -16.85 -19.50 -0.54
C LEU A 185 -15.62 -19.98 -1.28
N ASP A 186 -14.55 -19.17 -1.28
CA ASP A 186 -13.29 -19.52 -1.93
C ASP A 186 -12.62 -20.74 -1.27
N ALA A 187 -12.61 -20.80 0.07
CA ALA A 187 -12.08 -21.93 0.81
C ALA A 187 -12.87 -23.23 0.51
N PHE A 188 -14.22 -23.18 0.58
CA PHE A 188 -15.08 -24.31 0.25
C PHE A 188 -14.89 -24.78 -1.21
N GLY A 189 -14.62 -23.86 -2.12
CA GLY A 189 -14.35 -24.13 -3.54
C GLY A 189 -12.91 -24.49 -3.86
N ASN A 190 -11.99 -24.47 -2.89
CA ASN A 190 -10.53 -24.57 -3.08
C ASN A 190 -10.00 -23.56 -4.11
N LEU A 191 -10.45 -22.29 -4.01
CA LEU A 191 -10.11 -21.18 -4.93
C LEU A 191 -9.09 -20.19 -4.34
N GLU A 192 -8.48 -20.53 -3.18
CA GLU A 192 -7.53 -19.61 -2.52
C GLU A 192 -6.28 -19.35 -3.35
N MET A 193 -5.82 -20.34 -4.13
CA MET A 193 -4.67 -20.16 -5.00
C MET A 193 -4.97 -19.16 -6.13
N GLU A 194 -6.12 -19.28 -6.76
CA GLU A 194 -6.59 -18.38 -7.81
C GLU A 194 -6.82 -16.97 -7.27
N ARG A 195 -7.42 -16.85 -6.09
CA ARG A 195 -7.58 -15.57 -5.40
C ARG A 195 -6.23 -14.93 -5.06
N ALA A 196 -5.27 -15.71 -4.53
CA ALA A 196 -3.93 -15.22 -4.22
C ALA A 196 -3.17 -14.79 -5.48
N ALA A 197 -3.28 -15.54 -6.58
CA ALA A 197 -2.70 -15.17 -7.86
C ALA A 197 -3.26 -13.83 -8.38
N PHE A 198 -4.58 -13.67 -8.34
CA PHE A 198 -5.25 -12.40 -8.68
C PHE A 198 -4.76 -11.25 -7.79
N GLY A 199 -4.69 -11.47 -6.47
CA GLY A 199 -4.17 -10.48 -5.51
C GLY A 199 -2.73 -10.06 -5.81
N GLY A 200 -1.87 -10.99 -6.22
CA GLY A 200 -0.50 -10.71 -6.66
C GLY A 200 -0.43 -9.81 -7.89
N LEU A 201 -1.33 -10.02 -8.87
CA LEU A 201 -1.43 -9.13 -10.03
C LEU A 201 -1.90 -7.72 -9.65
N VAL A 202 -2.88 -7.60 -8.74
CA VAL A 202 -3.34 -6.30 -8.23
C VAL A 202 -2.22 -5.55 -7.54
N GLN A 203 -1.44 -6.22 -6.71
CA GLN A 203 -0.30 -5.63 -6.02
C GLN A 203 0.77 -5.17 -7.02
N ARG A 204 1.13 -6.02 -8.01
CA ARG A 204 2.08 -5.65 -9.06
C ARG A 204 1.61 -4.44 -9.86
N ARG A 205 0.32 -4.39 -10.19
CA ARG A 205 -0.29 -3.24 -10.85
C ARG A 205 -0.16 -1.95 -10.03
N ALA A 206 -0.40 -2.02 -8.72
CA ALA A 206 -0.27 -0.87 -7.84
C ALA A 206 1.17 -0.34 -7.78
N VAL A 207 2.17 -1.23 -7.79
CA VAL A 207 3.59 -0.84 -7.86
C VAL A 207 3.89 -0.11 -9.16
N LEU A 208 3.51 -0.68 -10.33
CA LEU A 208 3.73 -0.05 -11.64
C LEU A 208 3.01 1.31 -11.77
N GLU A 209 1.80 1.43 -11.23
CA GLU A 209 1.06 2.72 -11.21
C GLU A 209 1.74 3.76 -10.32
N SER A 210 2.32 3.33 -9.19
CA SER A 210 3.12 4.21 -8.31
C SER A 210 4.40 4.68 -9.01
N GLU A 211 5.14 3.77 -9.69
CA GLU A 211 6.32 4.10 -10.49
C GLU A 211 5.98 5.08 -11.61
N LYS A 212 4.89 4.83 -12.34
CA LYS A 212 4.37 5.74 -13.36
C LYS A 212 4.03 7.10 -12.79
N SER A 213 3.33 7.15 -11.65
CA SER A 213 2.93 8.41 -11.00
C SER A 213 4.13 9.23 -10.54
N ALA A 214 5.21 8.60 -10.11
CA ALA A 214 6.46 9.27 -9.75
C ALA A 214 7.16 9.93 -10.96
N LEU A 215 6.96 9.38 -12.16
CA LEU A 215 7.49 9.93 -13.40
C LEU A 215 6.58 11.03 -14.00
N VAL A 216 5.29 11.06 -13.67
CA VAL A 216 4.34 12.07 -14.22
C VAL A 216 4.52 13.39 -13.47
N VAL A 217 5.23 14.32 -14.10
CA VAL A 217 5.26 15.76 -13.76
C VAL A 217 4.24 16.47 -14.65
N ASP A 218 3.77 17.65 -14.26
CA ASP A 218 2.83 18.45 -15.06
C ASP A 218 3.27 18.53 -16.53
N GLU A 219 2.46 18.00 -17.44
CA GLU A 219 2.76 17.80 -18.87
C GLU A 219 3.14 19.11 -19.57
N LYS A 220 2.53 20.23 -19.17
CA LYS A 220 2.81 21.56 -19.73
C LYS A 220 4.21 22.05 -19.32
N THR A 221 4.57 21.89 -18.07
CA THR A 221 5.88 22.26 -17.54
C THR A 221 6.97 21.39 -18.16
N TYR A 222 6.70 20.10 -18.36
CA TYR A 222 7.61 19.16 -19.00
C TYR A 222 7.90 19.52 -20.47
N ALA A 223 6.87 19.77 -21.29
CA ALA A 223 7.03 20.14 -22.70
C ALA A 223 7.86 21.43 -22.84
N GLN A 224 7.60 22.43 -22.01
CA GLN A 224 8.36 23.68 -22.00
C GLN A 224 9.85 23.46 -21.63
N GLN A 225 10.12 22.60 -20.65
CA GLN A 225 11.51 22.27 -20.26
C GLN A 225 12.24 21.52 -21.37
N LEU A 226 11.57 20.57 -22.01
CA LEU A 226 12.14 19.78 -23.10
C LEU A 226 12.51 20.69 -24.30
N ASP A 227 11.61 21.57 -24.74
CA ASP A 227 11.84 22.49 -25.85
C ASP A 227 12.98 23.48 -25.53
N LEU A 228 12.99 24.00 -24.30
CA LEU A 228 14.06 24.90 -23.84
C LEU A 228 15.44 24.22 -23.84
N LEU A 229 15.52 23.00 -23.29
CA LEU A 229 16.77 22.27 -23.24
C LEU A 229 17.26 21.87 -24.65
N ARG A 230 16.35 21.45 -25.54
CA ARG A 230 16.69 21.15 -26.93
C ARG A 230 17.25 22.37 -27.64
N PHE A 231 16.63 23.54 -27.44
CA PHE A 231 17.14 24.79 -28.01
C PHE A 231 18.52 25.13 -27.47
N GLN A 232 18.72 25.11 -26.15
CA GLN A 232 20.00 25.44 -25.50
C GLN A 232 21.12 24.50 -25.95
N VAL A 233 20.85 23.17 -25.95
CA VAL A 233 21.82 22.16 -26.40
C VAL A 233 22.19 22.38 -27.87
N SER A 234 21.19 22.63 -28.72
CA SER A 234 21.41 22.88 -30.15
C SER A 234 22.23 24.16 -30.40
N GLU A 235 21.90 25.26 -29.74
CA GLU A 235 22.60 26.54 -29.89
C GLU A 235 24.09 26.44 -29.47
N ILE A 236 24.35 25.81 -28.31
CA ILE A 236 25.73 25.66 -27.79
C ILE A 236 26.53 24.64 -28.62
N SER A 237 25.95 23.50 -28.97
CA SER A 237 26.65 22.46 -29.71
C SER A 237 26.95 22.85 -31.15
N SER A 238 26.04 23.61 -31.82
CA SER A 238 26.30 24.13 -33.17
C SER A 238 27.45 25.14 -33.23
N ALA A 239 27.69 25.85 -32.14
CA ALA A 239 28.77 26.82 -32.02
C ALA A 239 30.17 26.15 -31.97
N ARG A 240 30.26 24.84 -31.66
CA ARG A 240 31.53 24.08 -31.63
C ARG A 240 32.64 24.79 -30.82
N LEU A 241 32.29 25.21 -29.64
CA LEU A 241 33.19 25.98 -28.76
C LEU A 241 34.41 25.16 -28.34
N GLN A 242 35.58 25.86 -28.28
CA GLN A 242 36.80 25.29 -27.72
C GLN A 242 37.21 26.05 -26.46
N PRO A 243 37.76 25.37 -25.45
CA PRO A 243 38.26 26.07 -24.25
C PRO A 243 39.34 27.10 -24.61
N GLY A 244 39.20 28.36 -24.15
CA GLY A 244 40.17 29.44 -24.40
C GLY A 244 40.14 30.01 -25.83
N GLU A 245 39.17 29.63 -26.65
CA GLU A 245 39.05 30.15 -28.03
C GLU A 245 38.82 31.65 -28.07
N ASP A 246 38.10 32.22 -27.13
CA ASP A 246 37.78 33.65 -27.06
C ASP A 246 39.02 34.51 -26.97
N GLU A 247 40.01 34.16 -26.14
CA GLU A 247 41.26 34.89 -26.03
C GLU A 247 42.04 34.84 -27.36
N GLY A 248 42.12 33.68 -27.97
CA GLY A 248 42.84 33.51 -29.24
C GLY A 248 42.16 34.20 -30.43
N VAL A 249 40.83 34.22 -30.48
CA VAL A 249 40.09 34.96 -31.52
C VAL A 249 40.19 36.47 -31.31
N GLU A 250 40.06 36.95 -30.08
CA GLU A 250 40.21 38.35 -29.70
C GLU A 250 41.60 38.88 -30.10
N GLU A 251 42.68 38.13 -29.79
CA GLU A 251 44.04 38.52 -30.17
C GLU A 251 44.21 38.62 -31.69
N LYS A 252 43.69 37.66 -32.43
CA LYS A 252 43.73 37.68 -33.91
C LYS A 252 42.91 38.84 -34.49
N PHE A 253 41.70 39.09 -33.94
CA PHE A 253 40.86 40.19 -34.37
C PHE A 253 41.55 41.56 -34.11
N GLN A 254 42.15 41.77 -32.94
CA GLN A 254 42.87 42.99 -32.61
C GLN A 254 44.03 43.23 -33.60
N ARG A 255 44.80 42.19 -33.93
CA ARG A 255 45.90 42.30 -34.91
C ARG A 255 45.34 42.63 -36.31
N ALA A 256 44.32 41.93 -36.79
CA ALA A 256 43.73 42.15 -38.10
C ALA A 256 43.06 43.55 -38.19
N SER A 257 42.35 43.96 -37.14
CA SER A 257 41.71 45.28 -37.07
C SER A 257 42.73 46.41 -37.06
N ASN A 258 43.84 46.27 -36.29
CA ASN A 258 44.94 47.20 -36.29
C ASN A 258 45.60 47.28 -37.67
N ALA A 259 45.83 46.14 -38.34
CA ALA A 259 46.40 46.14 -39.71
C ALA A 259 45.43 46.82 -40.69
N ALA A 260 44.12 46.56 -40.67
CA ALA A 260 43.14 47.26 -41.47
C ALA A 260 43.14 48.80 -41.24
N LYS A 261 43.27 49.20 -39.97
CA LYS A 261 43.37 50.62 -39.59
C LYS A 261 44.64 51.28 -40.14
N LEU A 262 45.77 50.57 -40.10
CA LEU A 262 47.05 51.05 -40.67
C LEU A 262 46.95 51.28 -42.18
N VAL A 263 46.36 50.27 -42.90
CA VAL A 263 46.14 50.46 -44.36
C VAL A 263 45.22 51.63 -44.66
N GLN A 264 44.11 51.76 -43.90
CA GLN A 264 43.16 52.86 -44.07
C GLN A 264 43.84 54.24 -43.87
N LEU A 265 44.65 54.36 -42.79
CA LEU A 265 45.37 55.61 -42.51
C LEU A 265 46.43 55.92 -43.55
N SER A 266 47.15 54.87 -44.02
CA SER A 266 48.18 55.02 -45.07
C SER A 266 47.47 55.42 -46.40
N GLN A 267 46.36 54.81 -46.73
CA GLN A 267 45.61 55.18 -47.96
C GLN A 267 45.11 56.63 -47.87
N ALA A 268 44.54 57.02 -46.73
CA ALA A 268 44.09 58.42 -46.53
C ALA A 268 45.19 59.44 -46.69
N ALA A 269 46.42 59.11 -46.20
CA ALA A 269 47.57 59.97 -46.38
C ALA A 269 48.05 59.99 -47.84
N LEU A 270 48.03 58.86 -48.56
CA LEU A 270 48.33 58.79 -49.98
C LEU A 270 47.35 59.59 -50.81
N ASP A 271 46.04 59.44 -50.49
CA ASP A 271 45.01 60.21 -51.18
C ASP A 271 45.12 61.71 -51.01
N ALA A 272 45.59 62.19 -49.82
CA ALA A 272 45.88 63.56 -49.56
C ALA A 272 47.11 64.07 -50.37
N LEU A 273 48.10 63.20 -50.57
CA LEU A 273 49.32 63.53 -51.33
C LEU A 273 49.06 63.56 -52.84
N ASP A 274 48.31 62.58 -53.39
CA ASP A 274 48.20 62.42 -54.85
C ASP A 274 46.74 62.04 -55.34
N GLY A 275 45.85 61.60 -54.46
CA GLY A 275 44.52 61.03 -54.84
C GLY A 275 43.38 62.06 -55.05
N ASN A 276 43.46 63.22 -54.42
CA ASN A 276 42.40 64.27 -54.50
C ASN A 276 42.81 65.42 -55.39
N ASP A 277 41.89 65.92 -56.22
CA ASP A 277 42.13 67.09 -57.08
C ASP A 277 41.62 68.39 -56.38
N PRO A 278 42.46 69.36 -56.04
CA PRO A 278 43.92 69.41 -56.29
C PRO A 278 44.70 68.70 -55.18
N SER A 279 45.50 67.65 -55.51
CA SER A 279 46.45 67.00 -54.58
C SER A 279 47.59 67.90 -54.15
N LEU A 280 48.18 67.53 -52.98
CA LEU A 280 49.36 68.28 -52.50
C LEU A 280 50.48 68.31 -53.55
N LEU A 281 50.75 67.21 -54.23
CA LEU A 281 51.77 67.17 -55.31
C LEU A 281 51.32 67.98 -56.53
N THR A 282 50.06 68.04 -56.90
CA THR A 282 49.53 68.86 -57.96
C THR A 282 49.65 70.35 -57.58
N GLN A 283 49.33 70.73 -56.35
CA GLN A 283 49.48 72.08 -55.82
C GLN A 283 50.96 72.53 -55.78
N ALA A 284 51.84 71.64 -55.27
CA ALA A 284 53.24 71.87 -55.30
C ALA A 284 53.78 72.12 -56.73
N GLY A 285 53.33 71.33 -57.69
CA GLY A 285 53.61 71.49 -59.09
C GLY A 285 53.15 72.86 -59.64
N ALA A 286 51.99 73.36 -59.23
CA ALA A 286 51.48 74.68 -59.61
C ALA A 286 52.36 75.83 -59.01
N VAL A 287 52.67 75.70 -57.69
CA VAL A 287 53.62 76.67 -57.06
C VAL A 287 54.93 76.68 -57.76
N GLY A 288 55.44 75.50 -58.13
CA GLY A 288 56.68 75.38 -58.88
C GLY A 288 56.67 76.13 -60.21
N ARG A 289 55.60 76.04 -60.97
CA ARG A 289 55.42 76.80 -62.21
C ARG A 289 55.45 78.30 -61.96
N THR A 290 54.74 78.76 -60.96
CA THR A 290 54.68 80.17 -60.59
C THR A 290 56.06 80.68 -60.15
N LEU A 291 56.83 79.93 -59.37
CA LEU A 291 58.18 80.26 -58.98
C LEU A 291 59.16 80.25 -60.18
N GLN A 292 59.01 79.39 -61.15
CA GLN A 292 59.73 79.40 -62.41
C GLN A 292 59.49 80.68 -63.21
N GLU A 293 58.25 81.14 -63.23
CA GLU A 293 57.92 82.44 -63.87
C GLU A 293 58.53 83.63 -63.11
N LEU A 294 58.47 83.59 -61.75
CA LEU A 294 59.07 84.59 -60.90
C LEU A 294 60.59 84.67 -61.14
N ARG A 295 61.25 83.51 -61.24
CA ARG A 295 62.70 83.47 -61.57
C ARG A 295 63.03 84.09 -62.91
N ARG A 296 62.11 83.99 -63.90
CA ARG A 296 62.33 84.65 -65.19
C ARG A 296 62.32 86.18 -65.10
N VAL A 297 61.61 86.74 -64.09
CA VAL A 297 61.46 88.16 -63.87
C VAL A 297 62.56 88.72 -62.93
N ASP A 298 62.88 87.88 -61.87
CA ASP A 298 63.89 88.28 -60.88
C ASP A 298 64.84 87.07 -60.59
N ALA A 299 66.13 87.24 -60.95
CA ALA A 299 67.17 86.23 -60.74
C ALA A 299 67.40 85.92 -59.24
N GLY A 300 67.03 86.85 -58.35
CA GLY A 300 67.10 86.64 -56.91
C GLY A 300 66.15 85.55 -56.38
N ALA A 301 65.23 85.06 -57.21
CA ALA A 301 64.27 83.97 -56.86
C ALA A 301 64.88 82.58 -56.98
N ASP A 302 66.12 82.40 -57.41
CA ASP A 302 66.71 81.03 -57.54
C ASP A 302 66.69 80.22 -56.22
N ALA A 303 66.89 80.85 -55.09
CA ALA A 303 66.83 80.19 -53.77
C ALA A 303 65.43 79.66 -53.45
N LEU A 304 64.36 80.37 -53.92
CA LEU A 304 62.98 79.92 -53.73
C LEU A 304 62.62 78.71 -54.62
N VAL A 305 63.12 78.70 -55.87
CA VAL A 305 62.95 77.56 -56.78
C VAL A 305 63.69 76.33 -56.28
N GLU A 306 64.93 76.52 -55.73
CA GLU A 306 65.67 75.40 -55.14
C GLU A 306 64.97 74.84 -53.90
N LEU A 307 64.51 75.69 -52.96
CA LEU A 307 63.76 75.30 -51.78
C LEU A 307 62.48 74.58 -52.16
N HIS A 308 61.74 75.05 -53.16
CA HIS A 308 60.57 74.39 -53.71
C HIS A 308 60.91 73.01 -54.30
N GLY A 309 62.05 72.93 -55.05
CA GLY A 309 62.51 71.61 -55.58
C GLY A 309 62.79 70.59 -54.51
N GLN A 310 63.40 70.99 -53.42
CA GLN A 310 63.65 70.13 -52.25
C GLN A 310 62.36 69.70 -51.59
N ALA A 311 61.40 70.62 -51.40
CA ALA A 311 60.09 70.31 -50.81
C ALA A 311 59.30 69.34 -51.69
N ALA A 312 59.23 69.54 -53.01
CA ALA A 312 58.58 68.70 -53.97
C ALA A 312 59.21 67.29 -54.06
N SER A 313 60.56 67.21 -53.91
CA SER A 313 61.27 65.90 -53.83
C SER A 313 60.89 65.14 -52.56
N ALA A 314 60.92 65.87 -51.42
CA ALA A 314 60.56 65.28 -50.12
C ALA A 314 59.09 64.73 -50.06
N LEU A 315 58.16 65.49 -50.73
CA LEU A 315 56.76 65.02 -50.85
C LEU A 315 56.62 63.72 -51.69
N ARG A 316 57.39 63.61 -52.80
CA ARG A 316 57.39 62.34 -53.62
C ARG A 316 58.09 61.19 -52.89
N GLU A 317 59.10 61.46 -52.13
CA GLU A 317 59.76 60.46 -51.30
C GLU A 317 58.85 59.97 -50.22
N LEU A 318 58.10 60.86 -49.51
CA LEU A 318 57.09 60.49 -48.54
C LEU A 318 55.97 59.64 -49.18
N GLN A 319 55.48 60.00 -50.37
CA GLN A 319 54.49 59.18 -51.12
C GLN A 319 55.03 57.78 -51.38
N SER A 320 56.29 57.66 -51.87
CA SER A 320 56.89 56.37 -52.17
C SER A 320 57.08 55.50 -50.91
N GLU A 321 57.51 56.12 -49.80
CA GLU A 321 57.66 55.40 -48.54
C GLU A 321 56.29 54.95 -47.95
N LEU A 322 55.29 55.82 -48.02
CA LEU A 322 53.91 55.47 -47.60
C LEU A 322 53.31 54.35 -48.46
N SER A 323 53.49 54.36 -49.78
CA SER A 323 53.09 53.31 -50.67
C SER A 323 53.75 51.98 -50.32
N ARG A 324 55.04 51.96 -50.11
CA ARG A 324 55.82 50.80 -49.71
C ARG A 324 55.41 50.29 -48.30
N TYR A 325 55.12 51.20 -47.38
CA TYR A 325 54.60 50.85 -46.06
C TYR A 325 53.21 50.17 -46.16
N ALA A 326 52.26 50.73 -46.92
CA ALA A 326 50.92 50.19 -47.13
C ALA A 326 50.95 48.79 -47.78
N GLU A 327 51.87 48.59 -48.78
CA GLU A 327 52.01 47.25 -49.43
C GLU A 327 52.58 46.18 -48.51
N LYS A 328 53.30 46.54 -47.45
CA LYS A 328 53.85 45.59 -46.45
C LYS A 328 52.82 45.14 -45.43
N VAL A 329 51.70 45.86 -45.28
CA VAL A 329 50.66 45.52 -44.33
C VAL A 329 49.69 44.58 -45.04
N ASP A 330 49.78 43.29 -44.73
CA ASP A 330 48.88 42.27 -45.25
C ASP A 330 47.54 42.29 -44.49
N VAL A 331 46.44 42.55 -45.16
CA VAL A 331 45.07 42.60 -44.61
C VAL A 331 44.17 41.77 -45.48
N ASP A 332 43.60 40.71 -44.91
CA ASP A 332 42.50 39.94 -45.50
C ASP A 332 41.16 40.42 -44.91
N PRO A 333 40.34 41.17 -45.69
CA PRO A 333 39.05 41.68 -45.23
C PRO A 333 38.05 40.54 -44.89
N ALA A 334 38.14 39.42 -45.61
CA ALA A 334 37.26 38.28 -45.38
C ALA A 334 37.58 37.59 -44.03
N GLN A 335 38.89 37.51 -43.72
CA GLN A 335 39.33 36.98 -42.42
C GLN A 335 38.90 37.90 -41.25
N LEU A 336 39.00 39.22 -41.43
CA LEU A 336 38.58 40.17 -40.39
C LEU A 336 37.07 40.04 -40.13
N GLN A 337 36.23 39.93 -41.13
CA GLN A 337 34.79 39.74 -41.01
C GLN A 337 34.47 38.42 -40.31
N GLN A 338 35.14 37.34 -40.67
CA GLN A 338 34.94 36.01 -40.01
C GLN A 338 35.29 36.05 -38.53
N LEU A 339 36.37 36.78 -38.15
CA LEU A 339 36.78 36.96 -36.75
C LEU A 339 35.76 37.79 -35.98
N GLU A 340 35.20 38.83 -36.59
CA GLU A 340 34.15 39.67 -35.99
C GLU A 340 32.85 38.86 -35.75
N GLU A 341 32.37 38.16 -36.77
CA GLU A 341 31.20 37.28 -36.64
C GLU A 341 31.40 36.22 -35.55
N ARG A 342 32.61 35.64 -35.46
CA ARG A 342 32.96 34.66 -34.43
C ARG A 342 32.95 35.25 -33.04
N LEU A 343 33.56 36.42 -32.84
CA LEU A 343 33.57 37.14 -31.57
C LEU A 343 32.14 37.51 -31.12
N ASP A 344 31.32 38.00 -32.03
CA ASP A 344 29.92 38.33 -31.73
C ASP A 344 29.15 37.11 -31.26
N LEU A 345 29.34 35.96 -31.91
CA LEU A 345 28.78 34.68 -31.48
C LEU A 345 29.23 34.29 -30.07
N LEU A 346 30.56 34.34 -29.81
CA LEU A 346 31.15 34.01 -28.51
C LEU A 346 30.62 34.94 -27.41
N HIS A 347 30.55 36.23 -27.65
CA HIS A 347 30.01 37.23 -26.72
C HIS A 347 28.51 37.03 -26.47
N SER A 348 27.75 36.68 -27.49
CA SER A 348 26.32 36.38 -27.36
C SER A 348 26.08 35.16 -26.48
N LEU A 349 26.84 34.08 -26.68
CA LEU A 349 26.76 32.87 -25.89
C LEU A 349 27.20 33.09 -24.43
N LYS A 350 28.30 33.83 -24.23
CA LYS A 350 28.78 34.21 -22.88
C LYS A 350 27.70 35.01 -22.13
N ARG A 351 27.05 35.97 -22.76
CA ARG A 351 25.97 36.76 -22.14
C ARG A 351 24.76 35.96 -21.76
N LYS A 352 24.46 34.87 -22.52
CA LYS A 352 23.27 34.02 -22.28
C LYS A 352 23.50 32.92 -21.25
N TYR A 353 24.70 32.31 -21.27
CA TYR A 353 24.91 31.02 -20.62
C TYR A 353 26.03 30.97 -19.57
N GLY A 354 26.89 32.00 -19.52
CA GLY A 354 27.97 32.05 -18.53
C GLY A 354 28.96 33.21 -18.78
N ALA A 355 29.72 33.60 -17.79
CA ALA A 355 30.68 34.70 -17.92
C ALA A 355 31.95 34.32 -18.74
N THR A 356 32.28 33.03 -18.78
CA THR A 356 33.42 32.45 -19.49
C THR A 356 32.99 31.36 -20.47
N LEU A 357 33.81 31.07 -21.50
CA LEU A 357 33.53 29.95 -22.42
C LEU A 357 33.52 28.60 -21.71
N ALA A 358 34.34 28.42 -20.70
CA ALA A 358 34.34 27.21 -19.88
C ALA A 358 32.98 27.00 -19.17
N GLU A 359 32.39 28.08 -18.65
CA GLU A 359 31.06 28.04 -18.05
C GLU A 359 29.96 27.75 -19.09
N VAL A 360 30.05 28.33 -20.31
CA VAL A 360 29.12 28.05 -21.40
C VAL A 360 29.17 26.58 -21.83
N ILE A 361 30.37 26.02 -21.95
CA ILE A 361 30.59 24.60 -22.27
C ILE A 361 30.02 23.72 -21.16
N ALA A 362 30.32 24.01 -19.88
CA ALA A 362 29.81 23.27 -18.73
C ALA A 362 28.28 23.34 -18.63
N PHE A 363 27.68 24.50 -18.94
CA PHE A 363 26.24 24.66 -19.03
C PHE A 363 25.63 23.79 -20.15
N GLY A 364 26.28 23.76 -21.32
CA GLY A 364 25.86 22.91 -22.44
C GLY A 364 25.89 21.43 -22.10
N ASP A 365 26.93 20.96 -21.40
CA ASP A 365 27.07 19.58 -20.95
C ASP A 365 26.02 19.22 -19.88
N ASP A 366 25.70 20.13 -18.98
CA ASP A 366 24.64 19.92 -17.97
C ASP A 366 23.25 19.88 -18.64
N ALA A 367 22.98 20.83 -19.54
CA ALA A 367 21.73 20.85 -20.32
C ALA A 367 21.55 19.57 -21.14
N LYS A 368 22.61 19.04 -21.74
CA LYS A 368 22.60 17.77 -22.48
C LYS A 368 22.26 16.59 -21.58
N ARG A 369 22.89 16.49 -20.41
CA ARG A 369 22.58 15.43 -19.42
C ARG A 369 21.12 15.49 -18.95
N ARG A 370 20.60 16.69 -18.70
CA ARG A 370 19.18 16.87 -18.33
C ARG A 370 18.25 16.48 -19.47
N LEU A 371 18.57 16.83 -20.70
CA LEU A 371 17.81 16.47 -21.89
C LEU A 371 17.75 14.95 -22.07
N GLU A 372 18.89 14.26 -21.98
CA GLU A 372 18.96 12.79 -22.05
C GLU A 372 18.12 12.12 -20.94
N SER A 373 18.16 12.65 -19.72
CA SER A 373 17.32 12.15 -18.61
C SER A 373 15.84 12.31 -18.88
N LEU A 374 15.41 13.45 -19.46
CA LEU A 374 14.01 13.69 -19.81
C LEU A 374 13.53 12.80 -20.98
N GLU A 375 14.37 12.56 -21.98
CA GLU A 375 14.05 11.69 -23.10
C GLU A 375 13.96 10.20 -22.71
N GLN A 376 14.82 9.74 -21.78
CA GLN A 376 14.74 8.40 -21.19
C GLN A 376 13.42 8.19 -20.45
N ARG A 377 12.89 9.23 -19.78
CA ARG A 377 11.62 9.20 -19.09
C ARG A 377 10.44 8.85 -20.00
N ASP A 378 10.37 9.41 -21.20
CA ASP A 378 9.28 9.12 -22.15
C ASP A 378 9.29 7.64 -22.59
N GLY A 379 10.48 7.10 -22.80
CA GLY A 379 10.67 5.66 -23.07
C GLY A 379 10.19 4.80 -21.90
N GLU A 380 10.51 5.19 -20.67
CA GLU A 380 10.10 4.47 -19.47
C GLU A 380 8.58 4.55 -19.23
N LEU A 381 7.97 5.72 -19.45
CA LEU A 381 6.51 5.87 -19.38
C LEU A 381 5.78 5.02 -20.44
N ALA A 382 6.32 4.93 -21.65
CA ALA A 382 5.76 4.07 -22.69
C ALA A 382 5.88 2.59 -22.31
N ARG A 383 7.00 2.16 -21.72
CA ARG A 383 7.22 0.81 -21.20
C ARG A 383 6.21 0.48 -20.10
N LEU A 384 6.10 1.34 -19.08
CA LEU A 384 5.18 1.17 -17.95
C LEU A 384 3.71 1.11 -18.41
N ASN A 385 3.31 1.98 -19.34
CA ASN A 385 1.97 1.93 -19.93
C ASN A 385 1.70 0.61 -20.66
N GLY A 386 2.68 0.11 -21.41
CA GLY A 386 2.57 -1.19 -22.09
C GLY A 386 2.47 -2.37 -21.12
N GLU A 387 3.21 -2.35 -20.03
CA GLU A 387 3.12 -3.37 -18.97
C GLU A 387 1.79 -3.30 -18.23
N LEU A 388 1.32 -2.09 -17.89
CA LEU A 388 0.01 -1.89 -17.27
C LEU A 388 -1.14 -2.41 -18.15
N GLN A 389 -1.11 -2.15 -19.46
CA GLN A 389 -2.13 -2.68 -20.38
C GLN A 389 -2.16 -4.21 -20.43
N LYS A 390 -0.99 -4.87 -20.46
CA LYS A 390 -0.90 -6.33 -20.44
C LYS A 390 -1.44 -6.89 -19.12
N LEU A 391 -1.07 -6.25 -18.02
CA LEU A 391 -1.49 -6.67 -16.68
C LEU A 391 -3.00 -6.45 -16.47
N ASP A 392 -3.57 -5.36 -16.99
CA ASP A 392 -5.01 -5.10 -16.96
C ASP A 392 -5.80 -6.16 -17.75
N ALA A 393 -5.30 -6.59 -18.91
CA ALA A 393 -5.90 -7.69 -19.69
C ALA A 393 -5.84 -9.03 -18.93
N GLU A 394 -4.73 -9.32 -18.27
CA GLU A 394 -4.56 -10.52 -17.46
C GLU A 394 -5.48 -10.52 -16.23
N LEU A 395 -5.56 -9.38 -15.51
CA LEU A 395 -6.49 -9.19 -14.39
C LEU A 395 -7.94 -9.41 -14.81
N LEU A 396 -8.34 -8.87 -15.97
CA LEU A 396 -9.68 -9.05 -16.49
C LEU A 396 -9.98 -10.53 -16.80
N HIS A 397 -9.03 -11.23 -17.37
CA HIS A 397 -9.17 -12.66 -17.67
C HIS A 397 -9.26 -13.50 -16.39
N GLN A 398 -8.30 -13.36 -15.48
CA GLN A 398 -8.26 -14.13 -14.23
C GLN A 398 -9.45 -13.80 -13.32
N GLY A 399 -9.85 -12.52 -13.25
CA GLY A 399 -11.03 -12.13 -12.48
C GLY A 399 -12.34 -12.73 -12.99
N ARG A 400 -12.52 -12.80 -14.32
CA ARG A 400 -13.68 -13.46 -14.93
C ARG A 400 -13.68 -14.97 -14.69
N ASP A 401 -12.52 -15.61 -14.79
CA ASP A 401 -12.40 -17.05 -14.54
C ASP A 401 -12.71 -17.38 -13.06
N LEU A 402 -12.17 -16.59 -12.13
CA LEU A 402 -12.47 -16.71 -10.70
C LEU A 402 -13.96 -16.54 -10.40
N SER A 403 -14.62 -15.52 -11.00
CA SER A 403 -16.07 -15.32 -10.88
C SER A 403 -16.88 -16.50 -11.42
N ALA A 404 -16.47 -17.08 -12.55
CA ALA A 404 -17.14 -18.24 -13.14
C ALA A 404 -17.02 -19.50 -12.25
N ARG A 405 -15.84 -19.68 -11.63
CA ARG A 405 -15.61 -20.79 -10.69
C ARG A 405 -16.44 -20.61 -9.42
N ARG A 406 -16.50 -19.42 -8.83
CA ARG A 406 -17.35 -19.10 -7.67
C ARG A 406 -18.82 -19.43 -7.91
N ARG A 407 -19.35 -19.04 -9.08
CA ARG A 407 -20.74 -19.37 -9.46
C ARG A 407 -21.02 -20.87 -9.54
N LYS A 408 -20.03 -21.70 -9.89
CA LYS A 408 -20.16 -23.17 -9.89
C LYS A 408 -20.13 -23.75 -8.49
N VAL A 409 -19.47 -23.11 -7.54
CA VAL A 409 -19.36 -23.54 -6.14
C VAL A 409 -20.62 -23.21 -5.34
N ILE A 410 -21.28 -22.08 -5.63
CA ILE A 410 -22.48 -21.61 -4.90
C ILE A 410 -23.57 -22.69 -4.73
N PRO A 411 -24.04 -23.41 -5.76
CA PRO A 411 -25.06 -24.42 -5.59
C PRO A 411 -24.63 -25.58 -4.69
N GLN A 412 -23.34 -25.91 -4.69
CA GLN A 412 -22.78 -26.98 -3.86
C GLN A 412 -22.78 -26.59 -2.38
N LEU A 413 -22.31 -25.35 -2.09
CA LEU A 413 -22.34 -24.79 -0.74
C LEU A 413 -23.80 -24.67 -0.23
N ALA A 414 -24.68 -24.10 -1.04
CA ALA A 414 -26.10 -23.94 -0.67
C ALA A 414 -26.77 -25.30 -0.33
N LYS A 415 -26.50 -26.34 -1.11
CA LYS A 415 -26.98 -27.69 -0.85
C LYS A 415 -26.40 -28.30 0.43
N ALA A 416 -25.07 -28.11 0.65
CA ALA A 416 -24.41 -28.64 1.83
C ALA A 416 -24.94 -27.99 3.12
N VAL A 417 -25.08 -26.64 3.10
CA VAL A 417 -25.62 -25.88 4.23
C VAL A 417 -27.11 -26.22 4.45
N GLY A 418 -27.92 -26.30 3.38
CA GLY A 418 -29.33 -26.68 3.46
C GLY A 418 -29.53 -28.00 4.19
N LYS A 419 -28.74 -29.03 3.88
CA LYS A 419 -28.77 -30.32 4.58
C LYS A 419 -28.52 -30.18 6.09
N GLN A 420 -27.58 -29.34 6.50
CA GLN A 420 -27.30 -29.11 7.92
C GLN A 420 -28.43 -28.34 8.61
N LEU A 421 -29.07 -27.41 7.89
CA LEU A 421 -30.21 -26.64 8.38
C LEU A 421 -31.45 -27.52 8.59
N ASP A 422 -31.69 -28.49 7.72
CA ASP A 422 -32.79 -29.46 7.88
C ASP A 422 -32.71 -30.20 9.22
N ASP A 423 -31.49 -30.66 9.60
CA ASP A 423 -31.24 -31.32 10.88
C ASP A 423 -31.45 -30.37 12.08
N LEU A 424 -31.21 -29.08 11.91
CA LEU A 424 -31.33 -28.05 12.96
C LEU A 424 -32.73 -27.42 13.07
N GLY A 425 -33.74 -28.08 12.49
CA GLY A 425 -35.14 -27.67 12.62
C GLY A 425 -35.67 -26.75 11.52
N PHE A 426 -34.87 -26.47 10.48
CA PHE A 426 -35.27 -25.62 9.35
C PHE A 426 -35.64 -26.44 8.10
N LYS A 427 -36.53 -27.42 8.23
CA LYS A 427 -36.86 -28.41 7.19
C LYS A 427 -37.35 -27.87 5.85
N GLN A 428 -37.75 -26.61 5.77
CA GLN A 428 -38.27 -25.97 4.55
C GLN A 428 -37.60 -24.62 4.30
N SER A 429 -36.46 -24.36 4.93
CA SER A 429 -35.70 -23.15 4.75
C SER A 429 -34.93 -23.15 3.42
N LYS A 430 -34.57 -21.97 2.96
CA LYS A 430 -33.70 -21.81 1.80
C LYS A 430 -32.46 -20.99 2.20
N PHE A 431 -31.29 -21.58 2.03
CA PHE A 431 -30.01 -20.87 2.06
C PHE A 431 -29.56 -20.62 0.63
N ASP A 432 -29.09 -19.43 0.34
CA ASP A 432 -28.59 -19.02 -0.97
C ASP A 432 -27.39 -18.08 -0.82
N VAL A 433 -26.65 -17.89 -1.89
CA VAL A 433 -25.51 -16.97 -1.95
C VAL A 433 -25.73 -15.99 -3.09
N GLY A 434 -26.07 -14.77 -2.75
CA GLY A 434 -26.11 -13.65 -3.71
C GLY A 434 -24.70 -13.31 -4.17
N ILE A 435 -24.47 -13.20 -5.47
CA ILE A 435 -23.20 -12.78 -6.05
C ILE A 435 -23.45 -11.59 -6.97
N THR A 436 -22.76 -10.48 -6.66
CA THR A 436 -22.74 -9.28 -7.49
C THR A 436 -21.34 -9.12 -8.05
N THR A 437 -21.18 -9.10 -9.37
CA THR A 437 -19.90 -8.91 -10.01
C THR A 437 -19.77 -7.45 -10.42
N LEU A 438 -18.80 -6.75 -9.85
CA LEU A 438 -18.47 -5.38 -10.21
C LEU A 438 -17.84 -5.36 -11.61
N ARG A 439 -18.26 -4.45 -12.46
CA ARG A 439 -17.66 -4.30 -13.78
C ARG A 439 -16.31 -3.60 -13.67
N TRP A 440 -15.35 -4.11 -14.40
CA TRP A 440 -14.02 -3.50 -14.49
C TRP A 440 -14.13 -2.10 -15.13
N GLY A 441 -13.79 -1.05 -14.37
CA GLY A 441 -13.85 0.33 -14.83
C GLY A 441 -15.11 1.11 -14.46
N GLU A 442 -16.13 0.50 -13.85
CA GLU A 442 -17.29 1.20 -13.28
C GLU A 442 -17.07 1.41 -11.78
N ALA A 443 -17.31 2.62 -11.28
CA ALA A 443 -17.43 2.85 -9.85
C ALA A 443 -18.65 2.06 -9.33
N PRO A 444 -18.61 1.47 -8.12
CA PRO A 444 -19.80 0.87 -7.53
C PRO A 444 -20.90 1.94 -7.48
N ASP A 445 -22.07 1.61 -8.04
CA ASP A 445 -23.27 2.42 -7.87
C ASP A 445 -23.51 2.59 -6.38
N GLU A 446 -23.60 3.83 -5.92
CA GLU A 446 -23.92 4.12 -4.53
C GLU A 446 -25.22 3.40 -4.16
N PRO A 447 -25.25 2.58 -3.10
CA PRO A 447 -26.52 2.09 -2.59
C PRO A 447 -27.30 3.32 -2.10
N SER A 448 -28.38 3.61 -2.79
CA SER A 448 -29.34 4.63 -2.40
C SER A 448 -29.83 4.33 -0.98
N SER A 449 -29.48 5.17 -0.03
CA SER A 449 -29.81 5.20 1.38
C SER A 449 -28.79 4.55 2.33
N LEU A 450 -27.75 5.32 2.67
CA LEU A 450 -27.27 5.51 4.06
C LEU A 450 -26.18 6.58 4.06
N GLN A 451 -26.52 7.75 4.63
CA GLN A 451 -25.63 8.89 4.81
C GLN A 451 -24.52 8.54 5.82
N PHE A 452 -23.33 8.23 5.33
CA PHE A 452 -22.08 8.48 6.04
C PHE A 452 -21.06 8.99 5.03
N ALA A 453 -20.64 10.24 5.22
CA ALA A 453 -19.69 10.92 4.38
C ALA A 453 -18.32 10.25 4.47
N VAL A 454 -17.93 9.57 3.39
CA VAL A 454 -16.54 9.19 3.13
C VAL A 454 -15.98 10.21 2.12
N PRO A 455 -14.77 10.74 2.31
CA PRO A 455 -14.19 11.72 1.40
C PRO A 455 -14.08 11.13 0.00
N LYS A 456 -14.64 11.82 -1.01
CA LYS A 456 -14.54 11.46 -2.41
C LYS A 456 -13.07 11.41 -2.83
N PRO A 457 -12.56 10.29 -3.38
CA PRO A 457 -11.31 10.33 -4.12
C PRO A 457 -11.51 11.11 -5.42
N ALA A 458 -10.51 11.90 -5.77
CA ALA A 458 -10.48 12.71 -6.97
C ALA A 458 -10.72 11.85 -8.23
N ARG A 459 -11.41 12.45 -9.21
CA ARG A 459 -11.71 11.89 -10.53
C ARG A 459 -10.47 11.29 -11.19
N GLY A 460 -10.49 10.00 -11.41
CA GLY A 460 -9.52 9.24 -12.17
C GLY A 460 -9.84 7.76 -12.02
N ASP A 461 -10.28 7.11 -13.09
CA ASP A 461 -10.47 5.66 -13.30
C ASP A 461 -10.79 4.84 -12.03
N ALA A 462 -12.06 4.85 -11.64
CA ALA A 462 -12.56 3.98 -10.56
C ALA A 462 -12.50 2.51 -11.01
N ARG A 463 -11.35 1.87 -10.78
CA ARG A 463 -11.16 0.43 -10.99
C ARG A 463 -11.33 -0.26 -9.64
N PRO A 464 -12.01 -1.42 -9.57
CA PRO A 464 -12.13 -2.16 -8.32
C PRO A 464 -10.74 -2.45 -7.76
N THR A 465 -10.46 -1.94 -6.56
CA THR A 465 -9.17 -2.10 -5.87
C THR A 465 -9.13 -3.37 -5.01
N SER A 466 -10.14 -4.23 -5.09
CA SER A 466 -10.20 -5.45 -4.31
C SER A 466 -9.14 -6.46 -4.77
N SER A 467 -8.25 -6.86 -3.87
CA SER A 467 -7.28 -7.93 -4.09
C SER A 467 -7.93 -9.33 -4.15
N THR A 468 -9.25 -9.42 -3.97
CA THR A 468 -10.00 -10.68 -3.84
C THR A 468 -10.83 -11.04 -5.09
N GLY A 469 -10.71 -10.27 -6.18
CA GLY A 469 -11.51 -10.46 -7.40
C GLY A 469 -12.58 -9.39 -7.59
N PHE A 470 -13.49 -9.63 -8.55
CA PHE A 470 -14.54 -8.69 -8.93
C PHE A 470 -15.86 -8.92 -8.22
N ASP A 471 -15.96 -9.97 -7.40
CA ASP A 471 -17.25 -10.39 -6.83
C ASP A 471 -17.41 -9.89 -5.40
N GLU A 472 -18.59 -9.39 -5.12
CA GLU A 472 -19.13 -9.23 -3.79
C GLU A 472 -20.17 -10.31 -3.56
N ILE A 473 -20.14 -10.96 -2.41
CA ILE A 473 -21.10 -11.96 -2.03
C ILE A 473 -21.80 -11.63 -0.75
N GLU A 474 -23.06 -12.09 -0.67
CA GLU A 474 -23.88 -11.97 0.51
C GLU A 474 -24.66 -13.27 0.75
N PHE A 475 -24.42 -13.91 1.88
CA PHE A 475 -25.18 -15.07 2.31
C PHE A 475 -26.59 -14.66 2.67
N GLN A 476 -27.56 -15.39 2.12
CA GLN A 476 -28.98 -15.11 2.25
C GLN A 476 -29.71 -16.30 2.83
N PHE A 477 -30.71 -16.06 3.66
CA PHE A 477 -31.50 -17.09 4.32
C PHE A 477 -32.98 -16.72 4.33
N ALA A 478 -33.81 -17.70 4.04
CA ALA A 478 -35.26 -17.67 4.22
C ALA A 478 -35.65 -18.78 5.16
N PRO A 479 -36.13 -18.51 6.38
CA PRO A 479 -36.48 -19.52 7.36
C PRO A 479 -37.74 -20.33 6.97
N ASN A 480 -38.67 -19.69 6.27
CA ASN A 480 -39.96 -20.26 5.92
C ASN A 480 -40.18 -20.30 4.39
N PRO A 481 -40.92 -21.27 3.87
CA PRO A 481 -41.27 -21.31 2.46
C PRO A 481 -42.18 -20.12 2.08
N GLY A 482 -41.89 -19.54 0.91
CA GLY A 482 -42.63 -18.38 0.40
C GLY A 482 -42.09 -17.01 0.90
N GLU A 483 -41.19 -16.98 1.86
CA GLU A 483 -40.50 -15.77 2.25
C GLU A 483 -39.30 -15.47 1.33
N PRO A 484 -39.05 -14.19 1.02
CA PRO A 484 -37.84 -13.84 0.27
C PRO A 484 -36.60 -14.11 1.12
N ALA A 485 -35.56 -14.66 0.50
CA ALA A 485 -34.27 -14.81 1.15
C ALA A 485 -33.72 -13.42 1.50
N LYS A 486 -33.29 -13.23 2.75
CA LYS A 486 -32.73 -11.98 3.27
C LYS A 486 -31.26 -12.19 3.69
N PRO A 487 -30.44 -11.13 3.66
CA PRO A 487 -29.10 -11.19 4.22
C PRO A 487 -29.10 -11.78 5.64
N LEU A 488 -28.07 -12.57 5.98
CA LEU A 488 -27.98 -13.17 7.32
C LEU A 488 -28.09 -12.13 8.45
N ARG A 489 -27.52 -10.95 8.25
CA ARG A 489 -27.62 -9.82 9.20
C ARG A 489 -29.06 -9.34 9.47
N ALA A 490 -30.02 -9.73 8.65
CA ALA A 490 -31.43 -9.36 8.81
C ALA A 490 -32.25 -10.44 9.56
N ILE A 491 -31.64 -11.52 10.03
CA ILE A 491 -32.28 -12.53 10.88
C ILE A 491 -32.51 -11.91 12.26
N ALA A 492 -33.75 -11.86 12.68
CA ALA A 492 -34.15 -11.18 13.92
C ALA A 492 -33.98 -12.04 15.20
N SER A 493 -33.94 -13.36 15.08
CA SER A 493 -33.83 -14.29 16.21
C SER A 493 -32.39 -14.70 16.47
N SER A 494 -31.89 -14.47 17.67
CA SER A 494 -30.52 -14.85 18.09
C SER A 494 -30.32 -16.38 18.01
N GLY A 495 -31.29 -17.16 18.47
CA GLY A 495 -31.22 -18.61 18.42
C GLY A 495 -31.27 -19.18 17.00
N GLU A 496 -32.07 -18.57 16.09
CA GLU A 496 -32.07 -18.96 14.67
C GLU A 496 -30.73 -18.63 14.03
N MET A 497 -30.19 -17.43 14.29
CA MET A 497 -28.90 -17.02 13.81
C MET A 497 -27.78 -17.96 14.29
N ALA A 498 -27.75 -18.28 15.58
CA ALA A 498 -26.76 -19.21 16.14
C ALA A 498 -26.82 -20.59 15.49
N ARG A 499 -28.04 -21.13 15.17
CA ARG A 499 -28.18 -22.40 14.46
C ARG A 499 -27.75 -22.32 12.99
N VAL A 500 -28.05 -21.21 12.29
CA VAL A 500 -27.57 -21.00 10.92
C VAL A 500 -26.03 -20.93 10.92
N MET A 501 -25.44 -20.27 11.90
CA MET A 501 -23.99 -20.23 12.07
C MET A 501 -23.42 -21.61 12.39
N LEU A 502 -24.10 -22.40 13.24
CA LEU A 502 -23.71 -23.79 13.53
C LEU A 502 -23.73 -24.65 12.25
N ALA A 503 -24.75 -24.51 11.41
CA ALA A 503 -24.85 -25.21 10.12
C ALA A 503 -23.68 -24.84 9.20
N LEU A 504 -23.42 -23.56 9.03
CA LEU A 504 -22.30 -23.05 8.24
C LEU A 504 -20.95 -23.56 8.77
N LYS A 505 -20.68 -23.43 10.07
CA LYS A 505 -19.46 -23.90 10.72
C LYS A 505 -19.29 -25.43 10.64
N THR A 506 -20.38 -26.20 10.60
CA THR A 506 -20.33 -27.67 10.40
C THR A 506 -19.86 -27.99 8.97
N VAL A 507 -20.38 -27.30 7.96
CA VAL A 507 -19.96 -27.47 6.55
C VAL A 507 -18.51 -27.06 6.37
N LEU A 508 -18.10 -25.97 7.01
CA LEU A 508 -16.79 -25.32 6.85
C LEU A 508 -15.76 -25.76 7.91
N ALA A 509 -16.04 -26.84 8.65
CA ALA A 509 -15.17 -27.25 9.74
C ALA A 509 -13.73 -27.59 9.34
N VAL A 510 -13.45 -27.80 8.06
CA VAL A 510 -12.11 -28.04 7.53
C VAL A 510 -11.41 -26.74 7.17
N GLU A 511 -12.13 -25.79 6.60
CA GLU A 511 -11.63 -24.57 5.96
C GLU A 511 -11.56 -23.37 6.91
N ASP A 512 -12.35 -23.36 7.99
CA ASP A 512 -12.32 -22.28 8.97
C ASP A 512 -11.07 -22.40 9.87
N GLU A 513 -10.30 -21.34 10.04
CA GLU A 513 -9.04 -21.32 10.79
C GLU A 513 -9.20 -20.90 12.28
N ILE A 514 -10.37 -20.39 12.69
CA ILE A 514 -10.57 -19.88 14.05
C ILE A 514 -10.61 -21.05 15.06
N PRO A 515 -9.72 -21.05 16.06
CA PRO A 515 -9.55 -22.21 16.93
C PRO A 515 -10.62 -22.37 18.00
N VAL A 516 -11.34 -21.32 18.39
CA VAL A 516 -12.35 -21.34 19.45
C VAL A 516 -13.67 -20.82 18.93
N LEU A 517 -14.73 -21.59 19.08
CA LEU A 517 -16.11 -21.23 18.75
C LEU A 517 -16.94 -21.15 20.02
N ILE A 518 -17.69 -20.07 20.18
CA ILE A 518 -18.56 -19.86 21.33
C ILE A 518 -20.01 -19.74 20.85
N PHE A 519 -20.88 -20.54 21.44
CA PHE A 519 -22.31 -20.50 21.15
C PHE A 519 -23.10 -20.13 22.39
N ASP A 520 -23.85 -19.04 22.30
CA ASP A 520 -24.83 -18.62 23.30
C ASP A 520 -26.24 -18.65 22.71
N GLU A 521 -27.21 -19.07 23.50
CA GLU A 521 -28.62 -19.18 23.10
C GLU A 521 -28.91 -20.04 21.85
N VAL A 522 -28.01 -20.91 21.42
CA VAL A 522 -28.21 -21.78 20.25
C VAL A 522 -29.41 -22.73 20.41
N ASP A 523 -29.75 -23.03 21.65
CA ASP A 523 -30.86 -23.87 22.08
C ASP A 523 -32.18 -23.09 22.40
N ALA A 524 -32.19 -21.77 22.08
CA ALA A 524 -33.40 -20.98 22.29
C ALA A 524 -34.56 -21.47 21.41
N ASN A 525 -35.71 -21.69 22.06
CA ASN A 525 -36.97 -22.11 21.40
C ASN A 525 -36.93 -23.46 20.65
N ILE A 526 -36.05 -24.37 21.05
CA ILE A 526 -35.99 -25.74 20.50
C ILE A 526 -36.07 -26.79 21.59
N GLY A 527 -36.33 -28.05 21.19
CA GLY A 527 -36.37 -29.21 22.07
C GLY A 527 -36.35 -30.49 21.27
N GLY A 528 -36.45 -31.64 21.94
CA GLY A 528 -36.53 -32.94 21.31
C GLY A 528 -35.40 -33.26 20.32
N GLU A 529 -35.75 -33.70 19.12
CA GLU A 529 -34.80 -34.11 18.08
C GLU A 529 -33.84 -32.97 17.64
N THR A 530 -34.35 -31.74 17.53
CA THR A 530 -33.52 -30.59 17.14
C THR A 530 -32.46 -30.32 18.17
N ALA A 531 -32.75 -30.42 19.47
CA ALA A 531 -31.76 -30.21 20.53
C ALA A 531 -30.67 -31.29 20.51
N ASN A 532 -31.04 -32.56 20.23
CA ASN A 532 -30.04 -33.62 20.03
C ASN A 532 -29.14 -33.34 18.83
N ALA A 533 -29.71 -32.91 17.70
CA ALA A 533 -28.95 -32.59 16.52
C ALA A 533 -27.96 -31.40 16.75
N VAL A 534 -28.37 -30.39 17.52
CA VAL A 534 -27.47 -29.28 17.93
C VAL A 534 -26.29 -29.82 18.73
N GLY A 535 -26.53 -30.68 19.74
CA GLY A 535 -25.47 -31.27 20.54
C GLY A 535 -24.49 -32.11 19.72
N GLU A 536 -25.01 -32.97 18.83
CA GLU A 536 -24.17 -33.78 17.94
C GLU A 536 -23.32 -32.95 16.97
N LYS A 537 -23.89 -31.90 16.37
CA LYS A 537 -23.12 -31.02 15.47
C LYS A 537 -22.02 -30.24 16.22
N MET A 538 -22.27 -29.80 17.44
CA MET A 538 -21.23 -29.21 18.29
C MET A 538 -20.12 -30.20 18.56
N LYS A 539 -20.44 -31.45 18.88
CA LYS A 539 -19.43 -32.51 19.08
C LYS A 539 -18.64 -32.79 17.81
N GLN A 540 -19.26 -32.78 16.63
CA GLN A 540 -18.57 -32.92 15.34
C GLN A 540 -17.54 -31.81 15.11
N ILE A 541 -17.92 -30.54 15.35
CA ILE A 541 -17.02 -29.41 15.24
C ILE A 541 -15.91 -29.50 16.31
N ALA A 542 -16.27 -29.92 17.53
CA ALA A 542 -15.35 -30.01 18.65
C ALA A 542 -14.23 -31.05 18.45
N ALA A 543 -14.41 -32.01 17.56
CA ALA A 543 -13.34 -32.94 17.17
C ALA A 543 -12.09 -32.23 16.55
N ARG A 544 -12.30 -31.04 15.99
CA ARG A 544 -11.22 -30.27 15.33
C ARG A 544 -10.92 -28.94 16.01
N ARG A 545 -11.87 -28.38 16.77
CA ARG A 545 -11.80 -27.06 17.39
C ARG A 545 -12.25 -27.12 18.83
N GLN A 546 -12.00 -26.08 19.57
CA GLN A 546 -12.60 -25.94 20.89
C GLN A 546 -13.96 -25.26 20.75
N VAL A 547 -14.99 -25.88 21.32
CA VAL A 547 -16.35 -25.33 21.38
C VAL A 547 -16.68 -25.00 22.82
N LEU A 548 -17.16 -23.78 23.07
CA LEU A 548 -17.74 -23.38 24.34
C LEU A 548 -19.24 -23.09 24.10
N CYS A 549 -20.11 -23.78 24.80
CA CYS A 549 -21.54 -23.61 24.66
C CYS A 549 -22.23 -23.29 25.98
N ILE A 550 -23.05 -22.25 25.99
CA ILE A 550 -23.97 -21.98 27.11
C ILE A 550 -25.32 -22.55 26.74
N THR A 551 -25.85 -23.45 27.56
CA THR A 551 -27.11 -24.14 27.28
C THR A 551 -27.98 -24.33 28.54
N HIS A 552 -29.25 -24.44 28.31
CA HIS A 552 -30.24 -24.85 29.34
C HIS A 552 -30.86 -26.21 29.02
N LEU A 553 -30.53 -26.84 27.86
CA LEU A 553 -31.06 -28.11 27.44
C LEU A 553 -30.12 -29.29 27.74
N PRO A 554 -30.58 -30.33 28.42
CA PRO A 554 -29.78 -31.51 28.73
C PRO A 554 -29.28 -32.26 27.49
N GLN A 555 -30.05 -32.24 26.39
CA GLN A 555 -29.69 -32.87 25.12
C GLN A 555 -28.45 -32.23 24.48
N VAL A 556 -28.27 -30.92 24.64
CA VAL A 556 -27.08 -30.17 24.16
C VAL A 556 -25.91 -30.40 25.11
N ALA A 557 -26.17 -30.51 26.41
CA ALA A 557 -25.13 -30.66 27.44
C ALA A 557 -24.55 -32.08 27.51
N ALA A 558 -25.37 -33.11 27.21
CA ALA A 558 -24.97 -34.51 27.39
C ALA A 558 -23.76 -34.93 26.52
N PRO A 559 -23.68 -34.61 25.21
CA PRO A 559 -22.54 -35.04 24.36
C PRO A 559 -21.24 -34.29 24.60
N ALA A 560 -21.19 -33.30 25.49
CA ALA A 560 -19.99 -32.48 25.74
C ALA A 560 -18.86 -33.27 26.41
N ASP A 561 -17.59 -32.89 26.11
CA ASP A 561 -16.38 -33.48 26.71
C ASP A 561 -16.19 -32.98 28.14
N ALA A 562 -16.46 -31.72 28.40
CA ALA A 562 -16.38 -31.09 29.73
C ALA A 562 -17.70 -30.35 30.04
N HIS A 563 -18.17 -30.49 31.28
CA HIS A 563 -19.42 -29.89 31.74
C HIS A 563 -19.19 -29.04 33.00
N TYR A 564 -19.44 -27.76 32.90
CA TYR A 564 -19.33 -26.79 33.99
C TYR A 564 -20.70 -26.37 34.47
N VAL A 565 -20.84 -26.17 35.77
CA VAL A 565 -22.09 -25.66 36.36
C VAL A 565 -21.81 -24.30 37.02
N VAL A 566 -22.69 -23.35 36.75
CA VAL A 566 -22.72 -22.05 37.44
C VAL A 566 -23.76 -22.10 38.56
N THR A 567 -23.31 -21.84 39.77
CA THR A 567 -24.13 -21.79 40.97
C THR A 567 -24.08 -20.40 41.61
N LYS A 568 -25.19 -20.02 42.27
CA LYS A 568 -25.23 -18.80 43.08
C LYS A 568 -25.17 -19.15 44.56
N GLN A 569 -24.35 -18.44 45.30
CA GLN A 569 -24.28 -18.54 46.76
C GLN A 569 -24.41 -17.12 47.36
N VAL A 570 -25.03 -17.04 48.50
CA VAL A 570 -25.07 -15.78 49.29
C VAL A 570 -24.07 -15.91 50.43
N ILE A 571 -22.97 -15.15 50.34
CA ILE A 571 -21.91 -15.11 51.34
C ILE A 571 -21.89 -13.67 51.88
N ASP A 572 -21.99 -13.49 53.16
CA ASP A 572 -21.99 -12.19 53.88
C ASP A 572 -23.01 -11.19 53.30
N GLY A 573 -24.22 -11.69 52.96
CA GLY A 573 -25.31 -10.88 52.40
C GLY A 573 -25.12 -10.44 50.95
N ARG A 574 -24.10 -10.96 50.25
CA ARG A 574 -23.82 -10.68 48.84
C ARG A 574 -23.94 -11.92 48.00
N THR A 575 -24.53 -11.78 46.82
CA THR A 575 -24.59 -12.85 45.84
C THR A 575 -23.24 -13.02 45.13
N ILE A 576 -22.73 -14.23 45.09
CA ILE A 576 -21.49 -14.62 44.41
C ILE A 576 -21.85 -15.74 43.44
N SER A 577 -21.33 -15.67 42.22
CA SER A 577 -21.40 -16.76 41.25
C SER A 577 -20.09 -17.57 41.29
N GLU A 578 -20.25 -18.88 41.41
CA GLU A 578 -19.16 -19.87 41.36
C GLU A 578 -19.35 -20.78 40.16
N ILE A 579 -18.25 -21.18 39.51
CA ILE A 579 -18.25 -22.05 38.35
C ILE A 579 -17.30 -23.18 38.63
N ARG A 580 -17.74 -24.41 38.45
CA ARG A 580 -16.91 -25.59 38.65
C ARG A 580 -17.15 -26.67 37.59
N LEU A 581 -16.10 -27.41 37.29
CA LEU A 581 -16.14 -28.60 36.43
C LEU A 581 -16.86 -29.71 37.18
N LEU A 582 -17.75 -30.42 36.50
CA LEU A 582 -18.51 -31.56 37.05
C LEU A 582 -17.78 -32.89 36.76
N ASP A 583 -17.74 -33.76 37.76
CA ASP A 583 -17.40 -35.16 37.55
C ASP A 583 -18.56 -35.94 36.90
N LYS A 584 -18.33 -37.23 36.53
CA LYS A 584 -19.35 -38.03 35.85
C LYS A 584 -20.66 -38.20 36.68
N LYS A 585 -20.56 -38.31 38.01
CA LYS A 585 -21.74 -38.47 38.90
C LYS A 585 -22.49 -37.14 39.02
N GLU A 586 -21.75 -36.05 39.16
CA GLU A 586 -22.31 -34.73 39.24
C GLU A 586 -23.00 -34.34 37.93
N ARG A 587 -22.45 -34.75 36.75
CA ARG A 587 -23.10 -34.55 35.45
C ARG A 587 -24.45 -35.22 35.37
N VAL A 588 -24.60 -36.47 35.87
CA VAL A 588 -25.89 -37.14 35.93
C VAL A 588 -26.89 -36.34 36.78
N THR A 589 -26.42 -35.85 37.94
CA THR A 589 -27.25 -35.05 38.85
C THR A 589 -27.71 -33.74 38.24
N GLU A 590 -26.79 -33.03 37.55
CA GLU A 590 -27.12 -31.77 36.88
C GLU A 590 -28.05 -31.98 35.69
N LEU A 591 -27.81 -32.99 34.83
CA LEU A 591 -28.70 -33.35 33.73
C LEU A 591 -30.09 -33.77 34.23
N ALA A 592 -30.16 -34.53 35.32
CA ALA A 592 -31.45 -34.88 35.95
C ALA A 592 -32.18 -33.62 36.44
N ARG A 593 -31.48 -32.65 37.07
CA ARG A 593 -32.05 -31.35 37.44
C ARG A 593 -32.61 -30.60 36.23
N MET A 594 -31.89 -30.57 35.11
CA MET A 594 -32.30 -29.95 33.86
C MET A 594 -33.52 -30.68 33.22
N LEU A 595 -33.71 -32.00 33.46
CA LEU A 595 -34.85 -32.79 33.03
C LEU A 595 -36.09 -32.62 33.93
N GLY A 596 -36.06 -31.75 34.91
CA GLY A 596 -37.22 -31.45 35.75
C GLY A 596 -37.15 -32.00 37.18
N GLY A 597 -35.99 -32.50 37.66
CA GLY A 597 -35.84 -32.87 39.06
C GLY A 597 -34.87 -34.02 39.32
N GLN A 598 -34.89 -34.49 40.60
CA GLN A 598 -34.00 -35.55 41.08
C GLN A 598 -34.70 -36.91 41.20
N SER A 599 -35.80 -37.13 40.49
CA SER A 599 -36.52 -38.40 40.48
C SER A 599 -35.67 -39.52 39.85
N ASP A 600 -35.89 -40.76 40.25
CA ASP A 600 -35.20 -41.93 39.66
C ASP A 600 -35.40 -42.03 38.15
N ALA A 601 -36.59 -41.60 37.63
CA ALA A 601 -36.87 -41.53 36.21
C ALA A 601 -35.98 -40.48 35.50
N ALA A 602 -35.82 -39.29 36.09
CA ALA A 602 -34.96 -38.24 35.54
C ALA A 602 -33.48 -38.65 35.55
N ARG A 603 -33.03 -39.31 36.61
CA ARG A 603 -31.65 -39.84 36.70
C ARG A 603 -31.37 -40.93 35.65
N LYS A 604 -32.25 -41.88 35.48
CA LYS A 604 -32.13 -42.90 34.41
C LYS A 604 -32.11 -42.30 33.02
N HIS A 605 -32.92 -41.28 32.80
CA HIS A 605 -32.94 -40.57 31.52
C HIS A 605 -31.62 -39.79 31.32
N ALA A 606 -31.10 -39.12 32.35
CA ALA A 606 -29.81 -38.43 32.31
C ALA A 606 -28.66 -39.41 32.01
N GLU A 607 -28.66 -40.59 32.66
CA GLU A 607 -27.68 -41.66 32.37
C GLU A 607 -27.78 -42.17 30.93
N ALA A 608 -28.99 -42.32 30.40
CA ALA A 608 -29.22 -42.73 29.02
C ALA A 608 -28.69 -41.68 28.03
N LEU A 609 -28.89 -40.40 28.30
CA LEU A 609 -28.36 -39.29 27.47
C LEU A 609 -26.83 -39.22 27.48
N LEU A 610 -26.15 -39.61 28.57
CA LEU A 610 -24.71 -39.63 28.67
C LEU A 610 -24.03 -40.82 27.99
N ASN A 611 -24.79 -41.95 27.89
CA ASN A 611 -24.26 -43.21 27.33
C ASN A 611 -24.63 -43.42 25.85
N GLY A 612 -25.55 -42.59 25.30
CA GLY A 612 -26.06 -42.68 23.95
C GLY A 612 -25.40 -41.86 22.96
#